data_e6a4f2b8e251ab5dfeecb6984328edee
#
_entry.id   e6a4f2b8e251ab5dfeecb6984328edee
#
_cell.length_a   1.000
_cell.length_b   1.000
_cell.length_c   1.000
_cell.angle_alpha   90.00
_cell.angle_beta   90.00
_cell.angle_gamma   90.00
#
_symmetry.space_group_name_H-M   'P 1'
#
loop_
_entity.id
_entity.type
_entity.pdbx_description
1 polymer ?
#
loop_
_entity_poly.entity_id
_entity_poly.type
_entity_poly.pdbx_seq_one_letter_code
_entity_poly.pdbx_strand_id
1 'polypeptide(L)'
;MRKKVDFLVIGSGIAGLCFALKAANFGKVCMITKAKIDDTSTKYAQGGIAAVMYSPDTYEKHIQDTMIAGDELSDRRIVEITIRESTTRVMELVEWGVDFDKTQSGKFALAKEGGHSEFRVLHHKDITGYEIEEKLIMAAHKNPNIEILDNHLAVEIITQHHLGIEVNRHTEGITCYGAYIYNPQTKTVDTVLSKVTMMATGGIGTVYGNTTNPTVATGDGIAMVYRAKGAVRGMEFVQFHPTSLYNPSERPSFLITEAMRGAGAVLKNKDGESFMAKYDPRGSLAPRDIVARAIDNEMKTKGVDHVYLDTTLIKKEEMFAHFPNIYAKCLSIGIDPTKEMIPVVPAAHYSCGGILVDEWGRSTIRNLYASGECASTGLHGANRLASNSLLEALVFSHRACVNAVEAIGEINHCDEVPDWNTEGTVLNEEMVLITQSMKEVQTIMSSYVGIVRSNLRLQRAFDRLEILYRETEELYKQSILIPEICELRNVINVGYLIIRHAMARHESRGLHYSLDYPEHRDVSQITEDAN
;
A
#
# COMPACT_ATOMS: atom_id res chain seq x y z
N MET A 1 29.62 -0.45 -5.61
CA MET A 1 30.20 0.05 -4.32
C MET A 1 29.79 -0.90 -3.18
N ARG A 2 30.61 -1.04 -2.12
CA ARG A 2 30.25 -1.81 -0.92
C ARG A 2 30.16 -0.88 0.29
N LYS A 3 29.05 -0.94 1.03
CA LYS A 3 28.78 -0.07 2.17
C LYS A 3 28.31 -0.86 3.37
N LYS A 4 28.69 -0.43 4.59
CA LYS A 4 28.22 -0.98 5.87
C LYS A 4 27.48 0.09 6.65
N VAL A 5 26.30 -0.25 7.18
CA VAL A 5 25.48 0.62 8.01
C VAL A 5 24.86 -0.16 9.16
N ASP A 6 24.45 0.51 10.21
CA ASP A 6 23.73 -0.17 11.30
C ASP A 6 22.30 -0.49 10.87
N PHE A 7 21.61 0.48 10.25
CA PHE A 7 20.25 0.35 9.77
C PHE A 7 20.14 0.67 8.28
N LEU A 8 19.55 -0.23 7.51
CA LEU A 8 19.12 0.01 6.14
C LEU A 8 17.59 0.18 6.14
N VAL A 9 17.11 1.30 5.62
CA VAL A 9 15.67 1.58 5.47
C VAL A 9 15.32 1.62 3.99
N ILE A 10 14.38 0.78 3.56
CA ILE A 10 13.94 0.68 2.17
C ILE A 10 12.56 1.26 2.04
N GLY A 11 12.47 2.49 1.51
CA GLY A 11 11.26 3.29 1.37
C GLY A 11 11.25 4.53 2.24
N SER A 12 10.71 5.63 1.70
CA SER A 12 10.73 6.99 2.27
C SER A 12 9.36 7.54 2.68
N GLY A 13 8.31 6.71 2.69
CA GLY A 13 7.02 7.10 3.26
C GLY A 13 7.08 7.24 4.79
N ILE A 14 5.95 7.58 5.41
CA ILE A 14 5.84 7.81 6.86
C ILE A 14 6.48 6.68 7.69
N ALA A 15 6.32 5.42 7.30
CA ALA A 15 6.90 4.28 8.01
C ALA A 15 8.44 4.34 8.03
N GLY A 16 9.06 4.53 6.86
CA GLY A 16 10.51 4.58 6.73
C GLY A 16 11.11 5.79 7.43
N LEU A 17 10.52 6.97 7.24
CA LEU A 17 10.99 8.21 7.87
C LEU A 17 10.90 8.15 9.39
N CYS A 18 9.78 7.66 9.96
CA CYS A 18 9.63 7.53 11.40
C CYS A 18 10.62 6.53 12.01
N PHE A 19 10.84 5.38 11.35
CA PHE A 19 11.88 4.44 11.78
C PHE A 19 13.27 5.06 11.72
N ALA A 20 13.63 5.69 10.61
CA ALA A 20 14.94 6.31 10.41
C ALA A 20 15.26 7.39 11.44
N LEU A 21 14.30 8.29 11.72
CA LEU A 21 14.46 9.36 12.71
C LEU A 21 14.71 8.82 14.13
N LYS A 22 14.06 7.70 14.49
CA LYS A 22 14.28 7.06 15.79
C LYS A 22 15.57 6.27 15.83
N ALA A 23 15.85 5.46 14.80
CA ALA A 23 17.04 4.61 14.71
C ALA A 23 18.34 5.40 14.64
N ALA A 24 18.31 6.61 14.09
CA ALA A 24 19.48 7.50 13.99
C ALA A 24 20.07 7.94 15.35
N ASN A 25 19.33 7.77 16.43
CA ASN A 25 19.86 7.98 17.79
C ASN A 25 20.77 6.84 18.26
N PHE A 26 20.78 5.71 17.57
CA PHE A 26 21.46 4.48 17.99
C PHE A 26 22.50 3.96 16.98
N GLY A 27 22.55 4.54 15.78
CA GLY A 27 23.51 4.13 14.76
C GLY A 27 23.37 4.89 13.45
N LYS A 28 24.16 4.49 12.46
CA LYS A 28 24.11 5.04 11.10
C LYS A 28 22.98 4.43 10.32
N VAL A 29 22.16 5.28 9.75
CA VAL A 29 21.01 4.91 8.91
C VAL A 29 21.31 5.24 7.45
N CYS A 30 21.14 4.26 6.57
CA CYS A 30 21.04 4.49 5.13
C CYS A 30 19.59 4.28 4.71
N MET A 31 18.94 5.34 4.24
CA MET A 31 17.60 5.28 3.67
C MET A 31 17.70 5.30 2.15
N ILE A 32 17.01 4.38 1.49
CA ILE A 32 16.93 4.33 0.03
C ILE A 32 15.49 4.43 -0.45
N THR A 33 15.30 5.11 -1.54
CA THR A 33 14.01 5.20 -2.25
C THR A 33 14.22 5.17 -3.75
N LYS A 34 13.38 4.42 -4.47
CA LYS A 34 13.56 4.18 -5.92
C LYS A 34 13.19 5.37 -6.81
N ALA A 35 12.53 6.37 -6.25
CA ALA A 35 12.19 7.63 -6.90
C ALA A 35 12.66 8.80 -6.03
N LYS A 36 12.12 10.01 -6.23
CA LYS A 36 12.35 11.12 -5.33
C LYS A 36 11.82 10.78 -3.93
N ILE A 37 12.47 11.34 -2.92
CA ILE A 37 12.14 11.06 -1.51
C ILE A 37 10.67 11.32 -1.15
N ASP A 38 10.03 12.27 -1.83
CA ASP A 38 8.64 12.69 -1.62
C ASP A 38 7.63 12.04 -2.58
N ASP A 39 8.04 11.09 -3.42
CA ASP A 39 7.12 10.36 -4.31
C ASP A 39 6.59 9.10 -3.62
N THR A 40 5.65 9.29 -2.72
CA THR A 40 5.12 8.23 -1.85
C THR A 40 3.60 8.29 -1.73
N SER A 41 2.97 7.18 -1.34
CA SER A 41 1.53 7.16 -1.03
C SER A 41 1.17 8.05 0.17
N THR A 42 2.11 8.31 1.07
CA THR A 42 1.92 9.22 2.23
C THR A 42 1.56 10.62 1.74
N LYS A 43 2.31 11.16 0.79
CA LYS A 43 2.09 12.48 0.20
C LYS A 43 0.67 12.67 -0.36
N TYR A 44 0.11 11.61 -0.94
CA TYR A 44 -1.22 11.63 -1.56
C TYR A 44 -2.36 11.34 -0.59
N ALA A 45 -2.10 11.07 0.69
CA ALA A 45 -3.12 10.84 1.70
C ALA A 45 -3.88 12.15 1.99
N GLN A 46 -5.10 12.27 1.47
CA GLN A 46 -5.96 13.45 1.62
C GLN A 46 -6.68 13.48 2.98
N GLY A 47 -7.04 12.29 3.51
CA GLY A 47 -7.79 12.14 4.76
C GLY A 47 -7.00 12.62 5.98
N GLY A 48 -6.79 11.73 6.93
CA GLY A 48 -6.05 12.09 8.14
C GLY A 48 -5.47 10.88 8.83
N ILE A 49 -5.16 11.05 10.10
CA ILE A 49 -4.69 10.01 11.00
C ILE A 49 -5.66 9.87 12.18
N ALA A 50 -6.14 8.64 12.41
CA ALA A 50 -7.09 8.37 13.49
C ALA A 50 -6.36 8.22 14.83
N ALA A 51 -6.76 9.01 15.84
CA ALA A 51 -6.28 8.87 17.21
C ALA A 51 -7.30 9.39 18.21
N VAL A 52 -7.38 8.75 19.37
CA VAL A 52 -8.29 9.15 20.44
C VAL A 52 -7.69 10.37 21.17
N MET A 53 -8.25 11.54 20.96
CA MET A 53 -7.73 12.80 21.53
C MET A 53 -8.58 13.36 22.66
N TYR A 54 -9.90 13.32 22.53
CA TYR A 54 -10.82 14.00 23.46
C TYR A 54 -12.09 13.20 23.71
N SER A 55 -12.69 13.37 24.91
CA SER A 55 -14.06 12.90 25.19
C SER A 55 -15.06 13.56 24.21
N PRO A 56 -16.11 12.83 23.74
CA PRO A 56 -16.59 11.53 24.25
C PRO A 56 -15.97 10.30 23.60
N ASP A 57 -14.92 10.42 22.78
CA ASP A 57 -14.23 9.28 22.19
C ASP A 57 -13.42 8.50 23.23
N THR A 58 -13.26 7.19 23.00
CA THR A 58 -12.48 6.28 23.85
C THR A 58 -11.71 5.28 23.01
N TYR A 59 -10.65 4.69 23.57
CA TYR A 59 -9.91 3.62 22.90
C TYR A 59 -10.81 2.43 22.56
N GLU A 60 -11.74 2.09 23.43
CA GLU A 60 -12.68 0.97 23.24
C GLU A 60 -13.60 1.18 22.04
N LYS A 61 -14.10 2.40 21.82
CA LYS A 61 -14.89 2.76 20.63
C LYS A 61 -14.06 2.62 19.35
N HIS A 62 -12.82 3.12 19.34
CA HIS A 62 -11.95 3.00 18.18
C HIS A 62 -11.54 1.54 17.91
N ILE A 63 -11.26 0.75 18.96
CA ILE A 63 -11.02 -0.70 18.85
C ILE A 63 -12.24 -1.38 18.22
N GLN A 64 -13.45 -1.10 18.71
CA GLN A 64 -14.66 -1.71 18.16
C GLN A 64 -14.90 -1.35 16.70
N ASP A 65 -14.75 -0.08 16.33
CA ASP A 65 -14.87 0.38 14.94
C ASP A 65 -13.87 -0.34 14.02
N THR A 66 -12.62 -0.53 14.48
CA THR A 66 -11.57 -1.23 13.74
C THR A 66 -11.88 -2.72 13.57
N MET A 67 -12.34 -3.39 14.64
CA MET A 67 -12.74 -4.80 14.60
C MET A 67 -13.92 -5.04 13.65
N ILE A 68 -14.92 -4.16 13.67
CA ILE A 68 -16.07 -4.21 12.73
C ILE A 68 -15.60 -4.05 11.29
N ALA A 69 -14.73 -3.07 11.03
CA ALA A 69 -14.23 -2.82 9.68
C ALA A 69 -13.42 -4.01 9.14
N GLY A 70 -12.64 -4.66 9.99
CA GLY A 70 -11.79 -5.80 9.63
C GLY A 70 -12.53 -7.12 9.41
N ASP A 71 -13.86 -7.11 9.53
CA ASP A 71 -14.76 -8.26 9.25
C ASP A 71 -14.30 -9.56 9.94
N GLU A 72 -14.08 -9.46 11.25
CA GLU A 72 -13.66 -10.55 12.17
C GLU A 72 -12.25 -11.12 11.95
N LEU A 73 -11.48 -10.63 10.96
CA LEU A 73 -10.11 -11.10 10.72
C LEU A 73 -9.02 -10.19 11.31
N SER A 74 -9.39 -9.06 11.92
CA SER A 74 -8.42 -8.25 12.67
C SER A 74 -7.94 -9.00 13.90
N ASP A 75 -6.62 -9.00 14.15
CA ASP A 75 -6.06 -9.48 15.40
C ASP A 75 -6.35 -8.46 16.53
N ARG A 76 -7.21 -8.85 17.47
CA ARG A 76 -7.65 -7.97 18.56
C ARG A 76 -6.48 -7.42 19.39
N ARG A 77 -5.44 -8.23 19.65
CA ARG A 77 -4.25 -7.80 20.39
C ARG A 77 -3.51 -6.70 19.64
N ILE A 78 -3.36 -6.87 18.33
CA ILE A 78 -2.71 -5.87 17.46
C ILE A 78 -3.55 -4.59 17.38
N VAL A 79 -4.87 -4.71 17.25
CA VAL A 79 -5.78 -3.56 17.28
C VAL A 79 -5.65 -2.79 18.59
N GLU A 80 -5.66 -3.48 19.73
CA GLU A 80 -5.50 -2.85 21.05
C GLU A 80 -4.15 -2.14 21.19
N ILE A 81 -3.06 -2.75 20.79
CA ILE A 81 -1.72 -2.15 20.79
C ILE A 81 -1.73 -0.87 19.95
N THR A 82 -2.16 -0.97 18.70
CA THR A 82 -2.13 0.15 17.74
C THR A 82 -2.93 1.34 18.23
N ILE A 83 -4.14 1.09 18.73
CA ILE A 83 -5.03 2.17 19.12
C ILE A 83 -4.63 2.79 20.47
N ARG A 84 -4.16 2.00 21.45
CA ARG A 84 -3.71 2.55 22.74
C ARG A 84 -2.42 3.38 22.62
N GLU A 85 -1.56 3.07 21.66
CA GLU A 85 -0.36 3.88 21.37
C GLU A 85 -0.66 5.11 20.50
N SER A 86 -1.84 5.22 19.89
CA SER A 86 -2.17 6.21 18.86
C SER A 86 -1.86 7.64 19.26
N THR A 87 -2.36 8.07 20.42
CA THR A 87 -2.20 9.46 20.90
C THR A 87 -0.73 9.84 21.06
N THR A 88 0.06 8.96 21.67
CA THR A 88 1.50 9.19 21.88
C THR A 88 2.24 9.27 20.54
N ARG A 89 1.94 8.36 19.61
CA ARG A 89 2.63 8.35 18.30
C ARG A 89 2.26 9.57 17.46
N VAL A 90 1.00 10.02 17.50
CA VAL A 90 0.58 11.24 16.80
C VAL A 90 1.23 12.49 17.41
N MET A 91 1.40 12.54 18.74
CA MET A 91 2.09 13.67 19.37
C MET A 91 3.57 13.75 18.99
N GLU A 92 4.24 12.63 18.70
CA GLU A 92 5.61 12.65 18.15
C GLU A 92 5.68 13.33 16.77
N LEU A 93 4.64 13.20 15.93
CA LEU A 93 4.58 13.97 14.67
C LEU A 93 4.55 15.48 14.93
N VAL A 94 3.81 15.92 15.94
CA VAL A 94 3.77 17.33 16.35
C VAL A 94 5.14 17.80 16.84
N GLU A 95 5.87 16.96 17.59
CA GLU A 95 7.26 17.24 18.02
C GLU A 95 8.22 17.37 16.83
N TRP A 96 8.00 16.62 15.76
CA TRP A 96 8.75 16.76 14.50
C TRP A 96 8.29 17.91 13.61
N GLY A 97 7.28 18.70 14.07
CA GLY A 97 6.85 19.93 13.44
C GLY A 97 5.61 19.82 12.54
N VAL A 98 4.89 18.70 12.58
CA VAL A 98 3.62 18.55 11.85
C VAL A 98 2.56 19.46 12.48
N ASP A 99 1.89 20.28 11.66
CA ASP A 99 0.87 21.22 12.11
C ASP A 99 -0.53 20.73 11.69
N PHE A 100 -1.22 20.08 12.62
CA PHE A 100 -2.63 19.71 12.43
C PHE A 100 -3.56 20.88 12.67
N ASP A 101 -4.68 20.93 11.94
CA ASP A 101 -5.68 21.97 12.08
C ASP A 101 -6.20 22.08 13.52
N LYS A 102 -6.42 23.33 13.98
CA LYS A 102 -6.87 23.62 15.33
C LYS A 102 -8.17 24.42 15.33
N THR A 103 -8.99 24.19 16.33
CA THR A 103 -10.17 25.00 16.62
C THR A 103 -9.77 26.39 17.15
N GLN A 104 -10.72 27.31 17.23
CA GLN A 104 -10.49 28.63 17.84
C GLN A 104 -10.03 28.53 19.31
N SER A 105 -10.33 27.45 20.02
CA SER A 105 -9.88 27.20 21.39
C SER A 105 -8.48 26.60 21.49
N GLY A 106 -7.77 26.38 20.37
CA GLY A 106 -6.43 25.79 20.31
C GLY A 106 -6.37 24.26 20.41
N LYS A 107 -7.51 23.58 20.51
CA LYS A 107 -7.57 22.11 20.43
C LYS A 107 -7.47 21.66 18.98
N PHE A 108 -6.98 20.43 18.72
CA PHE A 108 -7.01 19.86 17.37
C PHE A 108 -8.44 19.79 16.84
N ALA A 109 -8.63 20.20 15.60
CA ALA A 109 -9.87 19.99 14.87
C ALA A 109 -9.90 18.53 14.43
N LEU A 110 -11.00 17.82 14.73
CA LEU A 110 -11.14 16.40 14.42
C LEU A 110 -12.25 16.22 13.39
N ALA A 111 -11.97 15.39 12.37
CA ALA A 111 -12.95 14.94 11.40
C ALA A 111 -13.49 13.56 11.78
N LYS A 112 -14.60 13.19 11.15
CA LYS A 112 -15.19 11.85 11.21
C LYS A 112 -15.26 11.28 9.79
N GLU A 113 -14.70 10.11 9.59
CA GLU A 113 -14.76 9.38 8.32
C GLU A 113 -15.67 8.16 8.40
N GLY A 114 -15.96 7.55 7.26
CA GLY A 114 -16.81 6.37 7.18
C GLY A 114 -16.28 5.20 8.03
N GLY A 115 -17.15 4.55 8.79
CA GLY A 115 -16.83 3.46 9.70
C GLY A 115 -16.45 3.90 11.12
N HIS A 116 -16.13 5.19 11.35
CA HIS A 116 -15.87 5.70 12.70
C HIS A 116 -17.16 6.05 13.45
N SER A 117 -17.26 5.67 14.71
CA SER A 117 -18.38 6.06 15.59
C SER A 117 -18.23 7.49 16.12
N GLU A 118 -17.00 8.01 16.23
CA GLU A 118 -16.68 9.32 16.80
C GLU A 118 -15.76 10.15 15.91
N PHE A 119 -15.64 11.45 16.24
CA PHE A 119 -14.68 12.38 15.63
C PHE A 119 -13.29 12.12 16.22
N ARG A 120 -12.36 11.54 15.44
CA ARG A 120 -11.01 11.20 15.90
C ARG A 120 -9.91 11.37 14.85
N VAL A 121 -10.25 11.84 13.67
CA VAL A 121 -9.30 11.96 12.56
C VAL A 121 -8.66 13.34 12.59
N LEU A 122 -7.37 13.40 12.94
CA LEU A 122 -6.57 14.62 12.83
C LEU A 122 -6.24 14.84 11.35
N HIS A 123 -6.27 16.09 10.93
CA HIS A 123 -6.04 16.47 9.54
C HIS A 123 -5.35 17.83 9.42
N HIS A 124 -4.75 18.08 8.27
CA HIS A 124 -4.29 19.40 7.83
C HIS A 124 -4.97 19.69 6.50
N LYS A 125 -6.10 20.44 6.55
CA LYS A 125 -6.95 20.67 5.37
C LYS A 125 -7.30 19.37 4.65
N ASP A 126 -7.04 19.28 3.34
CA ASP A 126 -7.17 18.09 2.48
C ASP A 126 -5.81 17.55 2.00
N ILE A 127 -4.72 17.91 2.71
CA ILE A 127 -3.32 17.58 2.36
C ILE A 127 -2.53 17.02 3.55
N THR A 128 -3.19 16.29 4.42
CA THR A 128 -2.59 15.81 5.69
C THR A 128 -1.31 15.00 5.46
N GLY A 129 -1.33 14.12 4.48
CA GLY A 129 -0.15 13.30 4.18
C GLY A 129 1.03 14.12 3.67
N TYR A 130 0.78 15.13 2.84
CA TYR A 130 1.82 16.06 2.37
C TYR A 130 2.49 16.79 3.54
N GLU A 131 1.69 17.35 4.46
CA GLU A 131 2.19 18.06 5.65
C GLU A 131 3.07 17.13 6.50
N ILE A 132 2.59 15.91 6.79
CA ILE A 132 3.35 14.94 7.58
C ILE A 132 4.69 14.62 6.89
N GLU A 133 4.65 14.29 5.62
CA GLU A 133 5.83 13.86 4.89
C GLU A 133 6.87 14.96 4.75
N GLU A 134 6.45 16.19 4.42
CA GLU A 134 7.34 17.36 4.31
C GLU A 134 8.12 17.58 5.62
N LYS A 135 7.44 17.57 6.77
CA LYS A 135 8.10 17.79 8.07
C LYS A 135 9.06 16.64 8.44
N LEU A 136 8.66 15.40 8.18
CA LEU A 136 9.53 14.25 8.44
C LEU A 136 10.78 14.25 7.53
N ILE A 137 10.63 14.58 6.25
CA ILE A 137 11.76 14.75 5.32
C ILE A 137 12.71 15.85 5.79
N MET A 138 12.15 16.99 6.19
CA MET A 138 12.97 18.08 6.74
C MET A 138 13.74 17.67 8.01
N ALA A 139 13.11 16.91 8.89
CA ALA A 139 13.76 16.37 10.09
C ALA A 139 14.86 15.37 9.75
N ALA A 140 14.61 14.47 8.79
CA ALA A 140 15.59 13.48 8.33
C ALA A 140 16.82 14.13 7.70
N HIS A 141 16.67 15.14 6.85
CA HIS A 141 17.79 15.87 6.24
C HIS A 141 18.66 16.64 7.26
N LYS A 142 18.09 17.04 8.39
CA LYS A 142 18.84 17.71 9.46
C LYS A 142 19.66 16.74 10.32
N ASN A 143 19.41 15.45 10.24
CA ASN A 143 20.05 14.46 11.09
C ASN A 143 21.34 13.92 10.42
N PRO A 144 22.54 14.16 10.99
CA PRO A 144 23.81 13.75 10.39
C PRO A 144 24.04 12.23 10.40
N ASN A 145 23.20 11.47 11.09
CA ASN A 145 23.25 10.01 11.12
C ASN A 145 22.37 9.35 10.06
N ILE A 146 21.58 10.14 9.30
CA ILE A 146 20.72 9.65 8.22
C ILE A 146 21.31 10.07 6.89
N GLU A 147 21.68 9.09 6.08
CA GLU A 147 22.03 9.30 4.68
C GLU A 147 20.89 8.84 3.81
N ILE A 148 20.45 9.70 2.88
CA ILE A 148 19.32 9.44 2.00
C ILE A 148 19.85 9.27 0.57
N LEU A 149 19.52 8.16 -0.05
CA LEU A 149 19.84 7.81 -1.43
C LEU A 149 18.52 7.72 -2.22
N ASP A 150 18.14 8.79 -2.87
CA ASP A 150 17.00 8.82 -3.76
C ASP A 150 17.33 8.26 -5.15
N ASN A 151 16.31 7.83 -5.90
CA ASN A 151 16.42 7.13 -7.18
C ASN A 151 17.25 5.83 -7.12
N HIS A 152 17.41 5.22 -5.95
CA HIS A 152 18.11 3.96 -5.74
C HIS A 152 17.09 2.84 -5.49
N LEU A 153 17.07 1.81 -6.33
CA LEU A 153 16.14 0.70 -6.24
C LEU A 153 16.77 -0.48 -5.46
N ALA A 154 16.08 -0.97 -4.44
CA ALA A 154 16.42 -2.27 -3.85
C ALA A 154 16.05 -3.39 -4.82
N VAL A 155 17.04 -4.19 -5.20
CA VAL A 155 16.90 -5.29 -6.17
C VAL A 155 16.50 -6.58 -5.45
N GLU A 156 17.28 -6.95 -4.42
CA GLU A 156 17.06 -8.15 -3.60
C GLU A 156 17.55 -7.93 -2.17
N ILE A 157 16.89 -8.53 -1.19
CA ILE A 157 17.43 -8.65 0.17
C ILE A 157 18.46 -9.78 0.21
N ILE A 158 19.55 -9.55 0.92
CA ILE A 158 20.68 -10.50 1.00
C ILE A 158 20.43 -11.45 2.16
N THR A 159 20.45 -12.75 1.86
CA THR A 159 20.30 -13.83 2.86
C THR A 159 21.36 -14.90 2.64
N GLN A 160 21.32 -15.99 3.43
CA GLN A 160 22.23 -17.15 3.29
C GLN A 160 22.25 -17.75 1.88
N HIS A 161 21.17 -17.59 1.11
CA HIS A 161 21.12 -18.02 -0.29
C HIS A 161 22.28 -17.43 -1.11
N HIS A 162 22.63 -16.17 -0.86
CA HIS A 162 23.72 -15.48 -1.56
C HIS A 162 25.12 -15.93 -1.11
N LEU A 163 25.18 -16.67 -0.02
CA LEU A 163 26.41 -17.35 0.46
C LEU A 163 26.53 -18.79 -0.10
N GLY A 164 25.66 -19.18 -1.03
CA GLY A 164 25.63 -20.53 -1.61
C GLY A 164 24.95 -21.57 -0.72
N ILE A 165 24.24 -21.16 0.34
CA ILE A 165 23.48 -22.04 1.22
C ILE A 165 22.07 -22.18 0.65
N GLU A 166 21.58 -23.42 0.50
CA GLU A 166 20.22 -23.65 0.06
C GLU A 166 19.21 -23.14 1.10
N VAL A 167 18.27 -22.32 0.63
CA VAL A 167 17.21 -21.73 1.46
C VAL A 167 15.85 -22.05 0.81
N ASN A 168 14.95 -22.65 1.59
CA ASN A 168 13.58 -22.92 1.20
C ASN A 168 12.59 -22.45 2.28
N ARG A 169 11.28 -22.64 2.07
CA ARG A 169 10.26 -22.15 3.01
C ARG A 169 10.26 -22.83 4.38
N HIS A 170 10.91 -23.98 4.51
CA HIS A 170 11.04 -24.73 5.77
C HIS A 170 12.38 -24.47 6.45
N THR A 171 13.24 -23.63 5.85
CA THR A 171 14.52 -23.25 6.45
C THR A 171 14.29 -22.34 7.65
N GLU A 172 14.65 -22.83 8.83
CA GLU A 172 14.61 -22.02 10.04
C GLU A 172 15.79 -21.05 10.09
N GLY A 173 15.57 -19.88 10.70
CA GLY A 173 16.62 -18.92 10.96
C GLY A 173 17.18 -18.22 9.72
N ILE A 174 16.40 -18.07 8.66
CA ILE A 174 16.77 -17.22 7.53
C ILE A 174 17.12 -15.84 8.09
N THR A 175 18.27 -15.30 7.69
CA THR A 175 18.81 -14.04 8.22
C THR A 175 19.07 -13.06 7.09
N CYS A 176 18.62 -11.81 7.26
CA CYS A 176 18.92 -10.71 6.36
C CYS A 176 20.26 -10.07 6.74
N TYR A 177 21.11 -9.84 5.75
CA TYR A 177 22.43 -9.20 5.88
C TYR A 177 22.50 -7.82 5.24
N GLY A 178 21.39 -7.34 4.65
CA GLY A 178 21.28 -6.10 3.90
C GLY A 178 20.56 -6.30 2.57
N ALA A 179 20.91 -5.49 1.57
CA ALA A 179 20.31 -5.57 0.25
C ALA A 179 21.29 -5.21 -0.88
N TYR A 180 21.01 -5.71 -2.06
CA TYR A 180 21.57 -5.26 -3.32
C TYR A 180 20.77 -4.07 -3.84
N ILE A 181 21.46 -2.99 -4.19
CA ILE A 181 20.86 -1.69 -4.52
C ILE A 181 21.33 -1.25 -5.90
N TYR A 182 20.39 -1.03 -6.83
CA TYR A 182 20.71 -0.43 -8.12
C TYR A 182 21.05 1.05 -7.94
N ASN A 183 22.19 1.45 -8.47
CA ASN A 183 22.71 2.82 -8.44
C ASN A 183 22.52 3.46 -9.82
N PRO A 184 21.69 4.52 -9.96
CA PRO A 184 21.38 5.10 -11.24
C PRO A 184 22.55 5.89 -11.86
N GLN A 185 23.49 6.38 -11.03
CA GLN A 185 24.66 7.14 -11.52
C GLN A 185 25.67 6.24 -12.21
N THR A 186 25.94 5.07 -11.61
CA THR A 186 26.91 4.10 -12.15
C THR A 186 26.26 3.04 -13.04
N LYS A 187 24.92 2.90 -12.98
CA LYS A 187 24.14 1.83 -13.62
C LYS A 187 24.62 0.43 -13.21
N THR A 188 25.06 0.30 -11.97
CA THR A 188 25.52 -0.95 -11.36
C THR A 188 24.73 -1.27 -10.10
N VAL A 189 24.88 -2.48 -9.60
CA VAL A 189 24.26 -2.90 -8.34
C VAL A 189 25.30 -2.85 -7.23
N ASP A 190 25.02 -2.03 -6.23
CA ASP A 190 25.84 -1.86 -5.04
C ASP A 190 25.43 -2.85 -3.95
N THR A 191 26.39 -3.25 -3.08
CA THR A 191 26.16 -4.11 -1.93
C THR A 191 26.07 -3.26 -0.67
N VAL A 192 24.88 -3.18 -0.04
CA VAL A 192 24.72 -2.50 1.24
C VAL A 192 24.48 -3.54 2.33
N LEU A 193 25.47 -3.72 3.20
CA LEU A 193 25.39 -4.59 4.38
C LEU A 193 24.83 -3.81 5.55
N SER A 194 23.87 -4.39 6.26
CA SER A 194 23.25 -3.79 7.44
C SER A 194 23.13 -4.80 8.57
N LYS A 195 23.13 -4.30 9.80
CA LYS A 195 22.78 -5.11 10.97
C LYS A 195 21.27 -5.37 11.02
N VAL A 196 20.50 -4.35 10.71
CA VAL A 196 19.03 -4.40 10.65
C VAL A 196 18.56 -3.77 9.35
N THR A 197 17.58 -4.42 8.71
CA THR A 197 16.90 -3.89 7.51
C THR A 197 15.43 -3.65 7.82
N MET A 198 14.92 -2.45 7.47
CA MET A 198 13.53 -2.05 7.59
C MET A 198 12.88 -1.95 6.22
N MET A 199 11.86 -2.78 5.96
CA MET A 199 11.02 -2.71 4.77
C MET A 199 9.87 -1.72 5.02
N ALA A 200 9.86 -0.61 4.26
CA ALA A 200 8.84 0.44 4.31
C ALA A 200 8.40 0.84 2.88
N THR A 201 8.29 -0.16 2.01
CA THR A 201 8.21 -0.01 0.55
C THR A 201 6.84 0.37 0.02
N GLY A 202 5.85 0.58 0.90
CA GLY A 202 4.49 0.95 0.50
C GLY A 202 3.72 -0.19 -0.16
N GLY A 203 2.67 0.16 -0.91
CA GLY A 203 1.66 -0.76 -1.42
C GLY A 203 1.93 -1.36 -2.79
N ILE A 204 0.85 -1.87 -3.40
CA ILE A 204 0.88 -2.72 -4.58
C ILE A 204 0.01 -2.20 -5.74
N GLY A 205 -0.46 -0.95 -5.67
CA GLY A 205 -1.52 -0.46 -6.57
C GLY A 205 -1.21 -0.58 -8.06
N THR A 206 0.07 -0.50 -8.44
CA THR A 206 0.52 -0.60 -9.85
C THR A 206 0.30 -1.99 -10.48
N VAL A 207 -0.01 -3.00 -9.68
CA VAL A 207 -0.45 -4.32 -10.17
C VAL A 207 -1.76 -4.21 -10.97
N TYR A 208 -2.55 -3.16 -10.73
CA TYR A 208 -3.83 -2.91 -11.40
C TYR A 208 -3.75 -1.76 -12.41
N GLY A 209 -4.61 -1.80 -13.42
CA GLY A 209 -4.69 -0.77 -14.46
C GLY A 209 -5.10 0.60 -13.92
N ASN A 210 -6.02 0.65 -12.96
CA ASN A 210 -6.46 1.86 -12.28
C ASN A 210 -6.07 1.80 -10.81
N THR A 211 -5.34 2.82 -10.35
CA THR A 211 -4.91 2.93 -8.96
C THR A 211 -4.80 4.38 -8.52
N THR A 212 -5.11 4.66 -7.27
CA THR A 212 -4.88 5.96 -6.63
C THR A 212 -3.47 6.08 -6.05
N ASN A 213 -2.69 4.99 -6.07
CA ASN A 213 -1.31 5.00 -5.59
C ASN A 213 -0.37 5.59 -6.66
N PRO A 214 0.75 6.21 -6.26
CA PRO A 214 1.79 6.63 -7.19
C PRO A 214 2.36 5.42 -7.97
N THR A 215 2.92 5.68 -9.13
CA THR A 215 3.45 4.64 -10.03
C THR A 215 4.54 3.78 -9.40
N VAL A 216 5.18 4.27 -8.36
CA VAL A 216 6.21 3.56 -7.57
C VAL A 216 5.64 2.44 -6.68
N ALA A 217 4.31 2.31 -6.53
CA ALA A 217 3.67 1.28 -5.70
C ALA A 217 3.62 -0.08 -6.41
N THR A 218 4.76 -0.70 -6.64
CA THR A 218 4.94 -1.96 -7.38
C THR A 218 5.10 -3.20 -6.49
N GLY A 219 4.99 -3.04 -5.14
CA GLY A 219 5.05 -4.14 -4.19
C GLY A 219 6.45 -4.74 -3.99
N ASP A 220 7.48 -3.95 -4.20
CA ASP A 220 8.88 -4.41 -4.22
C ASP A 220 9.29 -5.17 -2.95
N GLY A 221 8.98 -4.64 -1.77
CA GLY A 221 9.33 -5.29 -0.50
C GLY A 221 8.64 -6.62 -0.31
N ILE A 222 7.36 -6.71 -0.66
CA ILE A 222 6.58 -7.96 -0.58
C ILE A 222 7.19 -9.01 -1.51
N ALA A 223 7.51 -8.63 -2.75
CA ALA A 223 8.11 -9.50 -3.73
C ALA A 223 9.50 -10.00 -3.31
N MET A 224 10.36 -9.09 -2.79
CA MET A 224 11.70 -9.44 -2.31
C MET A 224 11.65 -10.42 -1.12
N VAL A 225 10.78 -10.16 -0.15
CA VAL A 225 10.61 -11.03 1.03
C VAL A 225 10.07 -12.40 0.61
N TYR A 226 9.09 -12.45 -0.31
CA TYR A 226 8.58 -13.70 -0.86
C TYR A 226 9.67 -14.52 -1.56
N ARG A 227 10.51 -13.89 -2.41
CA ARG A 227 11.63 -14.57 -3.07
C ARG A 227 12.67 -15.08 -2.06
N ALA A 228 12.91 -14.32 -0.99
CA ALA A 228 13.79 -14.71 0.12
C ALA A 228 13.16 -15.75 1.06
N LYS A 229 11.98 -16.30 0.73
CA LYS A 229 11.24 -17.31 1.49
C LYS A 229 10.64 -16.83 2.82
N GLY A 230 10.55 -15.52 3.02
CA GLY A 230 9.79 -14.94 4.12
C GLY A 230 8.28 -15.08 3.91
N ALA A 231 7.53 -15.12 5.01
CA ALA A 231 6.08 -15.27 4.97
C ALA A 231 5.36 -13.99 4.54
N VAL A 232 4.31 -14.15 3.75
CA VAL A 232 3.41 -13.10 3.26
C VAL A 232 1.98 -13.54 3.54
N ARG A 233 1.09 -12.63 3.96
CA ARG A 233 -0.28 -12.95 4.36
C ARG A 233 -1.30 -11.96 3.82
N GLY A 234 -2.55 -12.43 3.56
CA GLY A 234 -3.72 -11.59 3.30
C GLY A 234 -3.69 -10.83 1.97
N MET A 235 -2.92 -11.28 0.98
CA MET A 235 -2.74 -10.57 -0.30
C MET A 235 -4.02 -10.45 -1.12
N GLU A 236 -5.03 -11.26 -0.87
CA GLU A 236 -6.35 -11.20 -1.51
C GLU A 236 -7.16 -9.97 -1.09
N PHE A 237 -6.82 -9.32 0.03
CA PHE A 237 -7.55 -8.18 0.58
C PHE A 237 -7.02 -6.85 0.03
N VAL A 238 -7.39 -6.54 -1.19
CA VAL A 238 -7.07 -5.26 -1.86
C VAL A 238 -8.29 -4.36 -1.84
N GLN A 239 -8.17 -3.20 -1.19
CA GLN A 239 -9.23 -2.20 -1.13
C GLN A 239 -9.27 -1.38 -2.41
N PHE A 240 -10.45 -1.26 -3.01
CA PHE A 240 -10.69 -0.38 -4.15
C PHE A 240 -11.50 0.85 -3.71
N HIS A 241 -11.03 2.02 -4.10
CA HIS A 241 -11.86 3.22 -3.98
C HIS A 241 -12.89 3.23 -5.10
N PRO A 242 -14.19 3.36 -4.81
CA PRO A 242 -15.24 3.17 -5.81
C PRO A 242 -15.26 4.23 -6.90
N THR A 243 -14.89 5.47 -6.57
CA THR A 243 -15.00 6.61 -7.48
C THR A 243 -13.66 7.33 -7.65
N SER A 244 -12.91 6.92 -8.66
CA SER A 244 -11.74 7.65 -9.17
C SER A 244 -12.03 8.15 -10.57
N LEU A 245 -11.47 9.30 -10.94
CA LEU A 245 -11.65 9.87 -12.27
C LEU A 245 -11.10 8.90 -13.33
N TYR A 246 -11.93 8.51 -14.28
CA TYR A 246 -11.47 7.72 -15.41
C TYR A 246 -10.75 8.62 -16.41
N ASN A 247 -9.43 8.54 -16.40
CA ASN A 247 -8.53 9.20 -17.35
C ASN A 247 -7.37 8.26 -17.69
N PRO A 248 -7.47 7.44 -18.76
CA PRO A 248 -6.46 6.42 -19.11
C PRO A 248 -5.07 6.98 -19.39
N SER A 249 -4.95 8.28 -19.71
CA SER A 249 -3.68 8.94 -20.01
C SER A 249 -2.93 9.40 -18.78
N GLU A 250 -3.54 9.30 -17.58
CA GLU A 250 -2.98 9.84 -16.35
C GLU A 250 -2.89 8.80 -15.24
N ARG A 251 -1.76 8.76 -14.56
CA ARG A 251 -1.53 7.95 -13.36
C ARG A 251 -0.76 8.78 -12.33
N PRO A 252 -1.11 8.67 -11.05
CA PRO A 252 -2.22 7.90 -10.46
C PRO A 252 -3.61 8.44 -10.86
N SER A 253 -4.64 7.57 -10.73
CA SER A 253 -6.03 8.00 -10.94
C SER A 253 -6.44 9.01 -9.88
N PHE A 254 -6.97 10.15 -10.32
CA PHE A 254 -7.39 11.21 -9.40
C PHE A 254 -8.61 10.78 -8.57
N LEU A 255 -8.52 10.92 -7.25
CA LEU A 255 -9.57 10.52 -6.33
C LEU A 255 -10.76 11.51 -6.40
N ILE A 256 -11.97 10.98 -6.65
CA ILE A 256 -13.24 11.71 -6.46
C ILE A 256 -13.79 11.32 -5.10
N THR A 257 -13.70 12.22 -4.14
CA THR A 257 -14.04 11.97 -2.73
C THR A 257 -15.45 11.45 -2.54
N GLU A 258 -15.64 10.61 -1.54
CA GLU A 258 -16.96 10.11 -1.10
C GLU A 258 -17.92 11.24 -0.72
N ALA A 259 -17.38 12.35 -0.20
CA ALA A 259 -18.17 13.52 0.17
C ALA A 259 -19.04 14.07 -0.99
N MET A 260 -18.63 13.88 -2.26
CA MET A 260 -19.47 14.27 -3.39
C MET A 260 -20.77 13.46 -3.47
N ARG A 261 -20.72 12.15 -3.16
CA ARG A 261 -21.92 11.32 -3.05
C ARG A 261 -22.77 11.75 -1.86
N GLY A 262 -22.13 12.13 -0.75
CA GLY A 262 -22.79 12.75 0.41
C GLY A 262 -23.49 14.07 0.10
N ALA A 263 -22.93 14.89 -0.82
CA ALA A 263 -23.52 16.14 -1.29
C ALA A 263 -24.62 15.94 -2.36
N GLY A 264 -24.96 14.69 -2.72
CA GLY A 264 -26.06 14.38 -3.62
C GLY A 264 -25.67 13.90 -5.01
N ALA A 265 -24.40 13.65 -5.29
CA ALA A 265 -24.00 13.06 -6.56
C ALA A 265 -24.51 11.61 -6.69
N VAL A 266 -24.99 11.24 -7.88
CA VAL A 266 -25.62 9.95 -8.16
C VAL A 266 -24.85 9.16 -9.20
N LEU A 267 -24.61 7.87 -8.92
CA LEU A 267 -23.98 6.96 -9.88
C LEU A 267 -24.96 6.55 -10.98
N LYS A 268 -24.52 6.66 -12.22
CA LYS A 268 -25.28 6.36 -13.44
C LYS A 268 -24.46 5.49 -14.39
N ASN A 269 -25.18 4.63 -15.13
CA ASN A 269 -24.60 3.86 -16.23
C ASN A 269 -24.45 4.73 -17.51
N LYS A 270 -23.94 4.15 -18.59
CA LYS A 270 -23.77 4.82 -19.88
C LYS A 270 -25.09 5.30 -20.50
N ASP A 271 -26.23 4.71 -20.11
CA ASP A 271 -27.56 5.04 -20.61
C ASP A 271 -28.20 6.18 -19.78
N GLY A 272 -27.48 6.72 -18.78
CA GLY A 272 -27.93 7.78 -17.88
C GLY A 272 -28.87 7.31 -16.76
N GLU A 273 -28.98 6.00 -16.55
CA GLU A 273 -29.85 5.40 -15.54
C GLU A 273 -29.10 5.21 -14.22
N SER A 274 -29.70 5.57 -13.09
CA SER A 274 -29.18 5.22 -11.76
C SER A 274 -29.34 3.73 -11.50
N PHE A 275 -28.27 3.06 -11.14
CA PHE A 275 -28.25 1.60 -10.95
C PHE A 275 -28.13 1.14 -9.49
N MET A 276 -27.65 2.00 -8.59
CA MET A 276 -27.30 1.60 -7.23
C MET A 276 -28.45 1.00 -6.42
N ALA A 277 -29.68 1.45 -6.64
CA ALA A 277 -30.87 0.94 -5.94
C ALA A 277 -31.14 -0.57 -6.20
N LYS A 278 -30.56 -1.15 -7.26
CA LYS A 278 -30.61 -2.61 -7.52
C LYS A 278 -29.75 -3.41 -6.55
N TYR A 279 -28.73 -2.78 -5.98
CA TYR A 279 -27.70 -3.43 -5.14
C TYR A 279 -27.87 -3.12 -3.65
N ASP A 280 -28.28 -1.89 -3.32
CA ASP A 280 -28.45 -1.47 -1.92
C ASP A 280 -29.52 -0.36 -1.82
N PRO A 281 -30.43 -0.43 -0.83
CA PRO A 281 -31.48 0.57 -0.66
C PRO A 281 -30.96 1.97 -0.32
N ARG A 282 -29.74 2.10 0.18
CA ARG A 282 -29.08 3.39 0.44
C ARG A 282 -28.58 4.06 -0.85
N GLY A 283 -28.67 3.38 -1.99
CA GLY A 283 -28.24 3.91 -3.29
C GLY A 283 -26.75 4.28 -3.31
N SER A 284 -26.41 5.43 -3.87
CA SER A 284 -25.02 5.90 -3.98
C SER A 284 -24.34 6.19 -2.63
N LEU A 285 -25.07 6.16 -1.52
CA LEU A 285 -24.56 6.30 -0.15
C LEU A 285 -24.29 4.96 0.55
N ALA A 286 -24.39 3.84 -0.16
CA ALA A 286 -24.01 2.54 0.36
C ALA A 286 -22.50 2.49 0.72
N PRO A 287 -22.05 1.57 1.57
CA PRO A 287 -20.63 1.34 1.90
C PRO A 287 -19.74 1.17 0.66
N ARG A 288 -18.48 1.56 0.78
CA ARG A 288 -17.53 1.61 -0.35
C ARG A 288 -17.39 0.28 -1.09
N ASP A 289 -17.36 -0.82 -0.38
CA ASP A 289 -17.24 -2.17 -0.95
C ASP A 289 -18.48 -2.54 -1.79
N ILE A 290 -19.69 -2.23 -1.31
CA ILE A 290 -20.94 -2.44 -2.05
C ILE A 290 -20.97 -1.57 -3.31
N VAL A 291 -20.61 -0.29 -3.19
CA VAL A 291 -20.55 0.63 -4.33
C VAL A 291 -19.53 0.16 -5.37
N ALA A 292 -18.33 -0.24 -4.93
CA ALA A 292 -17.29 -0.74 -5.82
C ALA A 292 -17.73 -2.02 -6.56
N ARG A 293 -18.37 -2.97 -5.85
CA ARG A 293 -18.95 -4.19 -6.46
C ARG A 293 -20.04 -3.87 -7.47
N ALA A 294 -20.92 -2.94 -7.15
CA ALA A 294 -21.99 -2.53 -8.06
C ALA A 294 -21.44 -1.90 -9.35
N ILE A 295 -20.46 -1.01 -9.24
CA ILE A 295 -19.80 -0.40 -10.40
C ILE A 295 -19.09 -1.46 -11.24
N ASP A 296 -18.30 -2.34 -10.62
CA ASP A 296 -17.59 -3.43 -11.31
C ASP A 296 -18.56 -4.34 -12.07
N ASN A 297 -19.69 -4.67 -11.46
CA ASN A 297 -20.72 -5.48 -12.11
C ASN A 297 -21.39 -4.77 -13.29
N GLU A 298 -21.74 -3.49 -13.15
CA GLU A 298 -22.30 -2.71 -14.26
C GLU A 298 -21.31 -2.60 -15.42
N MET A 299 -20.02 -2.34 -15.13
CA MET A 299 -18.96 -2.27 -16.15
C MET A 299 -18.80 -3.59 -16.90
N LYS A 300 -18.69 -4.70 -16.17
CA LYS A 300 -18.50 -6.05 -16.76
C LYS A 300 -19.72 -6.52 -17.54
N THR A 301 -20.93 -6.26 -17.04
CA THR A 301 -22.18 -6.67 -17.69
C THR A 301 -22.44 -5.88 -18.97
N LYS A 302 -22.11 -4.59 -18.97
CA LYS A 302 -22.32 -3.70 -20.14
C LYS A 302 -21.11 -3.67 -21.08
N GLY A 303 -19.97 -4.25 -20.72
CA GLY A 303 -18.74 -4.22 -21.51
C GLY A 303 -18.18 -2.81 -21.69
N VAL A 304 -18.20 -2.00 -20.63
CA VAL A 304 -17.70 -0.61 -20.63
C VAL A 304 -16.55 -0.44 -19.65
N ASP A 305 -15.70 0.56 -19.87
CA ASP A 305 -14.50 0.81 -19.08
C ASP A 305 -14.76 1.71 -17.86
N HIS A 306 -15.91 2.37 -17.79
CA HIS A 306 -16.27 3.27 -16.70
C HIS A 306 -17.79 3.44 -16.56
N VAL A 307 -18.21 4.01 -15.45
CA VAL A 307 -19.55 4.54 -15.20
C VAL A 307 -19.49 6.04 -14.99
N TYR A 308 -20.59 6.69 -14.68
CA TYR A 308 -20.66 8.13 -14.49
C TYR A 308 -21.11 8.49 -13.07
N LEU A 309 -20.54 9.55 -12.53
CA LEU A 309 -21.00 10.24 -11.33
C LEU A 309 -21.69 11.54 -11.77
N ASP A 310 -23.00 11.58 -11.64
CA ASP A 310 -23.80 12.77 -11.95
C ASP A 310 -23.72 13.75 -10.78
N THR A 311 -22.99 14.81 -10.98
CA THR A 311 -22.78 15.91 -10.03
C THR A 311 -23.58 17.16 -10.38
N THR A 312 -24.36 17.14 -11.47
CA THR A 312 -25.16 18.27 -11.92
C THR A 312 -26.30 18.62 -10.94
N LEU A 313 -26.60 17.71 -10.02
CA LEU A 313 -27.57 17.91 -8.93
C LEU A 313 -27.01 18.72 -7.76
N ILE A 314 -25.69 18.87 -7.66
CA ILE A 314 -25.03 19.66 -6.62
C ILE A 314 -25.09 21.15 -7.02
N LYS A 315 -25.46 22.02 -6.07
CA LYS A 315 -25.47 23.46 -6.34
C LYS A 315 -24.06 23.97 -6.65
N LYS A 316 -23.95 24.90 -7.61
CA LYS A 316 -22.64 25.45 -8.03
C LYS A 316 -21.86 26.05 -6.88
N GLU A 317 -22.53 26.78 -5.99
CA GLU A 317 -21.92 27.39 -4.82
C GLU A 317 -21.32 26.35 -3.89
N GLU A 318 -22.00 25.23 -3.69
CA GLU A 318 -21.52 24.08 -2.90
C GLU A 318 -20.35 23.36 -3.59
N MET A 319 -20.43 23.18 -4.92
CA MET A 319 -19.34 22.60 -5.71
C MET A 319 -18.05 23.43 -5.54
N PHE A 320 -18.13 24.75 -5.67
CA PHE A 320 -16.97 25.64 -5.56
C PHE A 320 -16.45 25.78 -4.13
N ALA A 321 -17.33 25.72 -3.12
CA ALA A 321 -16.95 25.86 -1.72
C ALA A 321 -16.30 24.59 -1.15
N HIS A 322 -16.81 23.41 -1.52
CA HIS A 322 -16.41 22.15 -0.89
C HIS A 322 -15.53 21.26 -1.78
N PHE A 323 -15.56 21.45 -3.12
CA PHE A 323 -14.85 20.57 -4.06
C PHE A 323 -14.03 21.33 -5.12
N PRO A 324 -13.29 22.41 -4.74
CA PRO A 324 -12.59 23.26 -5.70
C PRO A 324 -11.52 22.51 -6.49
N ASN A 325 -10.80 21.57 -5.85
CA ASN A 325 -9.75 20.78 -6.50
C ASN A 325 -10.32 19.78 -7.50
N ILE A 326 -11.44 19.12 -7.18
CA ILE A 326 -12.13 18.20 -8.09
C ILE A 326 -12.68 18.98 -9.29
N TYR A 327 -13.28 20.15 -9.05
CA TYR A 327 -13.78 21.02 -10.11
C TYR A 327 -12.67 21.44 -11.07
N ALA A 328 -11.56 21.97 -10.52
CA ALA A 328 -10.40 22.39 -11.32
C ALA A 328 -9.79 21.22 -12.11
N LYS A 329 -9.68 20.04 -11.48
CA LYS A 329 -9.18 18.83 -12.14
C LYS A 329 -10.05 18.39 -13.30
N CYS A 330 -11.37 18.33 -13.13
CA CYS A 330 -12.30 17.98 -14.20
C CYS A 330 -12.22 18.98 -15.36
N LEU A 331 -12.19 20.29 -15.06
CA LEU A 331 -12.02 21.31 -16.09
C LEU A 331 -10.72 21.16 -16.89
N SER A 332 -9.62 20.76 -16.23
CA SER A 332 -8.31 20.57 -16.89
C SER A 332 -8.33 19.50 -17.97
N ILE A 333 -9.31 18.58 -17.94
CA ILE A 333 -9.51 17.53 -18.93
C ILE A 333 -10.75 17.77 -19.81
N GLY A 334 -11.34 18.99 -19.74
CA GLY A 334 -12.44 19.42 -20.59
C GLY A 334 -13.83 19.04 -20.07
N ILE A 335 -13.98 18.60 -18.83
CA ILE A 335 -15.27 18.23 -18.21
C ILE A 335 -15.70 19.33 -17.23
N ASP A 336 -16.87 19.92 -17.45
CA ASP A 336 -17.51 20.85 -16.48
C ASP A 336 -18.48 20.06 -15.57
N PRO A 337 -18.09 19.71 -14.33
CA PRO A 337 -18.91 18.87 -13.45
C PRO A 337 -20.20 19.54 -12.97
N THR A 338 -20.40 20.82 -13.27
CA THR A 338 -21.70 21.51 -13.05
C THR A 338 -22.69 21.34 -14.19
N LYS A 339 -22.26 20.75 -15.32
CA LYS A 339 -23.07 20.57 -16.55
C LYS A 339 -23.04 19.15 -17.10
N GLU A 340 -21.96 18.42 -16.80
CA GLU A 340 -21.69 17.09 -17.34
C GLU A 340 -21.39 16.11 -16.22
N MET A 341 -21.66 14.84 -16.48
CA MET A 341 -21.33 13.75 -15.54
C MET A 341 -19.84 13.46 -15.57
N ILE A 342 -19.23 13.18 -14.42
CA ILE A 342 -17.83 12.81 -14.29
C ILE A 342 -17.69 11.30 -14.61
N PRO A 343 -16.86 10.88 -15.58
CA PRO A 343 -16.56 9.46 -15.78
C PRO A 343 -15.73 8.94 -14.60
N VAL A 344 -16.19 7.86 -13.97
CA VAL A 344 -15.55 7.28 -12.79
C VAL A 344 -15.38 5.77 -12.92
N VAL A 345 -14.32 5.28 -12.28
CA VAL A 345 -13.95 3.86 -12.24
C VAL A 345 -13.44 3.49 -10.85
N PRO A 346 -13.68 2.27 -10.35
CA PRO A 346 -13.01 1.81 -9.17
C PRO A 346 -11.49 1.69 -9.41
N ALA A 347 -10.70 2.13 -8.43
CA ALA A 347 -9.24 2.08 -8.49
C ALA A 347 -8.65 1.40 -7.27
N ALA A 348 -7.61 0.58 -7.44
CA ALA A 348 -6.87 0.00 -6.34
C ALA A 348 -6.32 1.10 -5.44
N HIS A 349 -6.54 0.98 -4.13
CA HIS A 349 -6.31 2.06 -3.18
C HIS A 349 -5.40 1.68 -2.00
N TYR A 350 -5.60 0.49 -1.42
CA TYR A 350 -4.82 0.03 -0.27
C TYR A 350 -4.75 -1.50 -0.22
N SER A 351 -3.59 -2.06 0.18
CA SER A 351 -3.43 -3.48 0.45
C SER A 351 -3.49 -3.74 1.96
N CYS A 352 -4.43 -4.60 2.41
CA CYS A 352 -4.49 -5.01 3.81
C CYS A 352 -3.51 -6.14 4.13
N GLY A 353 -3.03 -6.84 3.11
CA GLY A 353 -2.02 -7.88 3.20
C GLY A 353 -0.62 -7.38 2.90
N GLY A 354 0.37 -8.24 3.12
CA GLY A 354 1.78 -7.91 2.92
C GLY A 354 2.72 -8.89 3.64
N ILE A 355 3.92 -8.42 3.98
CA ILE A 355 4.93 -9.15 4.76
C ILE A 355 4.35 -9.45 6.13
N LEU A 356 4.26 -10.74 6.50
CA LEU A 356 3.81 -11.15 7.83
C LEU A 356 4.78 -10.66 8.89
N VAL A 357 4.27 -9.93 9.88
CA VAL A 357 5.04 -9.42 11.01
C VAL A 357 4.35 -9.70 12.34
N ASP A 358 5.14 -9.76 13.41
CA ASP A 358 4.62 -9.82 14.78
C ASP A 358 4.35 -8.42 15.37
N GLU A 359 3.98 -8.36 16.66
CA GLU A 359 3.71 -7.11 17.37
C GLU A 359 4.87 -6.13 17.47
N TRP A 360 6.08 -6.55 17.09
CA TRP A 360 7.29 -5.72 17.03
C TRP A 360 7.69 -5.37 15.60
N GLY A 361 6.88 -5.70 14.61
CA GLY A 361 7.21 -5.50 13.21
C GLY A 361 8.30 -6.44 12.68
N ARG A 362 8.68 -7.51 13.42
CA ARG A 362 9.65 -8.51 12.97
C ARG A 362 9.02 -9.42 11.92
N SER A 363 9.69 -9.59 10.80
CA SER A 363 9.28 -10.60 9.81
C SER A 363 9.76 -12.00 10.23
N THR A 364 9.41 -13.01 9.44
CA THR A 364 9.94 -14.38 9.64
C THR A 364 11.42 -14.53 9.26
N ILE A 365 12.03 -13.49 8.69
CA ILE A 365 13.46 -13.41 8.39
C ILE A 365 14.14 -12.62 9.51
N ARG A 366 15.16 -13.18 10.15
CA ARG A 366 15.91 -12.50 11.22
C ARG A 366 16.55 -11.21 10.72
N ASN A 367 16.61 -10.18 11.56
CA ASN A 367 17.15 -8.86 11.26
C ASN A 367 16.40 -8.08 10.16
N LEU A 368 15.21 -8.57 9.77
CA LEU A 368 14.33 -7.93 8.80
C LEU A 368 12.99 -7.56 9.46
N TYR A 369 12.68 -6.27 9.43
CA TYR A 369 11.44 -5.69 9.94
C TYR A 369 10.60 -5.15 8.80
N ALA A 370 9.29 -5.01 9.00
CA ALA A 370 8.43 -4.32 8.04
C ALA A 370 7.36 -3.47 8.76
N SER A 371 7.02 -2.34 8.18
CA SER A 371 5.95 -1.44 8.67
C SER A 371 5.30 -0.65 7.53
N GLY A 372 4.10 -0.16 7.79
CA GLY A 372 3.24 0.50 6.81
C GLY A 372 2.63 -0.49 5.83
N GLU A 373 2.15 -0.01 4.70
CA GLU A 373 1.31 -0.79 3.78
C GLU A 373 1.96 -2.06 3.21
N CYS A 374 3.30 -2.18 3.22
CA CYS A 374 3.95 -3.44 2.81
C CYS A 374 3.89 -4.55 3.87
N ALA A 375 3.45 -4.25 5.11
CA ALA A 375 3.38 -5.19 6.21
C ALA A 375 1.96 -5.69 6.44
N SER A 376 1.83 -6.97 6.80
CA SER A 376 0.60 -7.56 7.33
C SER A 376 0.73 -7.73 8.83
N THR A 377 0.30 -6.72 9.59
CA THR A 377 0.37 -6.68 11.05
C THR A 377 -0.76 -7.45 11.71
N GLY A 378 -1.89 -7.61 11.01
CA GLY A 378 -3.14 -8.10 11.55
C GLY A 378 -4.11 -6.99 11.98
N LEU A 379 -3.74 -5.70 11.87
CA LEU A 379 -4.62 -4.58 12.23
C LEU A 379 -5.88 -4.52 11.36
N HIS A 380 -5.72 -4.66 10.06
CA HIS A 380 -6.79 -4.37 9.10
C HIS A 380 -7.73 -5.54 8.82
N GLY A 381 -7.36 -6.77 9.18
CA GLY A 381 -8.19 -7.94 8.88
C GLY A 381 -8.55 -8.02 7.38
N ALA A 382 -9.82 -8.27 7.09
CA ALA A 382 -10.32 -8.37 5.72
C ALA A 382 -10.62 -7.02 5.04
N ASN A 383 -10.61 -5.91 5.79
CA ASN A 383 -10.87 -4.56 5.26
C ASN A 383 -10.37 -3.48 6.22
N ARG A 384 -9.73 -2.47 5.70
CA ARG A 384 -9.14 -1.36 6.44
C ARG A 384 -10.18 -0.31 6.83
N LEU A 385 -10.21 0.06 8.11
CA LEU A 385 -10.88 1.28 8.57
C LEU A 385 -10.11 2.51 8.05
N ALA A 386 -10.81 3.51 7.54
CA ALA A 386 -10.22 4.75 7.04
C ALA A 386 -9.33 5.40 8.12
N SER A 387 -8.27 6.08 7.71
CA SER A 387 -7.31 6.81 8.58
C SER A 387 -6.53 5.97 9.60
N ASN A 388 -6.66 4.63 9.60
CA ASN A 388 -5.84 3.73 10.41
C ASN A 388 -4.48 3.38 9.75
N SER A 389 -4.31 3.59 8.43
CA SER A 389 -3.07 3.22 7.72
C SER A 389 -1.85 4.01 8.16
N LEU A 390 -1.99 5.34 8.30
CA LEU A 390 -0.90 6.19 8.78
C LEU A 390 -0.59 5.91 10.27
N LEU A 391 -1.62 5.59 11.06
CA LEU A 391 -1.45 5.20 12.45
C LEU A 391 -0.66 3.89 12.59
N GLU A 392 -1.01 2.86 11.80
CA GLU A 392 -0.29 1.58 11.75
C GLU A 392 1.20 1.82 11.48
N ALA A 393 1.49 2.61 10.44
CA ALA A 393 2.86 2.94 10.06
C ALA A 393 3.66 3.59 11.19
N LEU A 394 3.06 4.51 11.95
CA LEU A 394 3.69 5.17 13.10
C LEU A 394 3.97 4.19 14.24
N VAL A 395 2.96 3.42 14.62
CA VAL A 395 3.06 2.51 15.77
C VAL A 395 4.08 1.40 15.49
N PHE A 396 3.99 0.75 14.33
CA PHE A 396 4.88 -0.37 14.01
C PHE A 396 6.31 0.08 13.70
N SER A 397 6.52 1.27 13.13
CA SER A 397 7.87 1.82 12.97
C SER A 397 8.53 2.12 14.32
N HIS A 398 7.77 2.63 15.29
CA HIS A 398 8.26 2.82 16.66
C HIS A 398 8.62 1.49 17.31
N ARG A 399 7.70 0.52 17.30
CA ARG A 399 7.89 -0.79 17.93
C ARG A 399 9.05 -1.56 17.30
N ALA A 400 9.16 -1.51 15.97
CA ALA A 400 10.28 -2.10 15.24
C ALA A 400 11.62 -1.48 15.66
N CYS A 401 11.68 -0.16 15.80
CA CYS A 401 12.89 0.52 16.25
C CYS A 401 13.27 0.11 17.68
N VAL A 402 12.31 0.10 18.62
CA VAL A 402 12.56 -0.31 20.01
C VAL A 402 13.16 -1.71 20.06
N ASN A 403 12.55 -2.67 19.38
CA ASN A 403 13.05 -4.05 19.39
C ASN A 403 14.39 -4.22 18.64
N ALA A 404 14.57 -3.54 17.50
CA ALA A 404 15.80 -3.60 16.73
C ALA A 404 17.02 -3.07 17.51
N VAL A 405 16.82 -2.02 18.29
CA VAL A 405 17.88 -1.38 19.09
C VAL A 405 18.34 -2.27 20.25
N GLU A 406 17.45 -3.03 20.87
CA GLU A 406 17.80 -3.97 21.94
C GLU A 406 18.84 -5.01 21.50
N ALA A 407 18.75 -5.48 20.25
CA ALA A 407 19.60 -6.54 19.73
C ALA A 407 20.81 -6.03 18.91
N ILE A 408 20.86 -4.77 18.51
CA ILE A 408 21.80 -4.27 17.49
C ILE A 408 23.28 -4.43 17.88
N GLY A 409 23.59 -4.38 19.17
CA GLY A 409 24.95 -4.54 19.69
C GLY A 409 25.53 -5.95 19.50
N GLU A 410 24.67 -6.95 19.35
CA GLU A 410 25.06 -8.36 19.18
C GLU A 410 25.15 -8.77 17.70
N ILE A 411 24.61 -7.93 16.77
CA ILE A 411 24.56 -8.23 15.35
C ILE A 411 25.83 -7.71 14.66
N ASN A 412 26.51 -8.61 13.95
CA ASN A 412 27.68 -8.29 13.13
C ASN A 412 27.32 -8.26 11.64
N HIS A 413 28.09 -7.49 10.86
CA HIS A 413 27.99 -7.55 9.40
C HIS A 413 28.57 -8.86 8.88
N CYS A 414 27.96 -9.42 7.83
CA CYS A 414 28.44 -10.60 7.13
C CYS A 414 29.34 -10.18 5.97
N ASP A 415 30.66 -10.27 6.17
CA ASP A 415 31.64 -9.84 5.16
C ASP A 415 31.81 -10.82 4.00
N GLU A 416 31.38 -12.07 4.19
CA GLU A 416 31.42 -13.12 3.18
C GLU A 416 30.40 -12.95 2.05
N VAL A 417 29.42 -12.07 2.20
CA VAL A 417 28.43 -11.78 1.14
C VAL A 417 29.16 -11.36 -0.13
N PRO A 418 28.94 -12.01 -1.28
CA PRO A 418 29.55 -11.60 -2.55
C PRO A 418 28.96 -10.28 -3.05
N ASP A 419 29.69 -9.56 -3.89
CA ASP A 419 29.14 -8.48 -4.66
C ASP A 419 28.25 -9.02 -5.79
N TRP A 420 27.36 -8.18 -6.33
CA TRP A 420 26.47 -8.56 -7.41
C TRP A 420 27.24 -9.03 -8.64
N ASN A 421 26.92 -10.22 -9.14
CA ASN A 421 27.56 -10.78 -10.32
C ASN A 421 26.78 -10.40 -11.58
N THR A 422 27.49 -9.75 -12.54
CA THR A 422 26.95 -9.37 -13.86
C THR A 422 27.54 -10.21 -15.00
N GLU A 423 28.32 -11.25 -14.68
CA GLU A 423 28.94 -12.11 -15.68
C GLU A 423 27.89 -12.79 -16.56
N GLY A 424 28.06 -12.75 -17.87
CA GLY A 424 27.14 -13.35 -18.83
C GLY A 424 25.87 -12.55 -19.11
N THR A 425 25.68 -11.38 -18.47
CA THR A 425 24.53 -10.52 -18.78
C THR A 425 24.80 -9.57 -19.94
N VAL A 426 23.76 -9.24 -20.71
CA VAL A 426 23.82 -8.33 -21.86
C VAL A 426 22.82 -7.18 -21.70
N LEU A 427 23.08 -6.06 -22.37
CA LEU A 427 22.13 -4.95 -22.39
C LEU A 427 20.87 -5.37 -23.17
N ASN A 428 19.70 -5.27 -22.52
CA ASN A 428 18.44 -5.45 -23.23
C ASN A 428 18.07 -4.15 -23.95
N GLU A 429 18.00 -4.20 -25.27
CA GLU A 429 17.64 -3.05 -26.12
C GLU A 429 16.13 -2.98 -26.40
N GLU A 430 15.38 -4.07 -26.12
CA GLU A 430 13.95 -4.17 -26.43
C GLU A 430 13.07 -3.82 -25.24
N MET A 431 12.95 -2.54 -24.91
CA MET A 431 12.07 -2.05 -23.83
C MET A 431 10.60 -2.43 -24.02
N VAL A 432 10.18 -2.74 -25.25
CA VAL A 432 8.82 -3.16 -25.56
C VAL A 432 8.45 -4.45 -24.82
N LEU A 433 9.38 -5.37 -24.62
CA LEU A 433 9.14 -6.62 -23.89
C LEU A 433 8.71 -6.35 -22.43
N ILE A 434 9.33 -5.36 -21.81
CA ILE A 434 9.03 -4.98 -20.42
C ILE A 434 7.72 -4.18 -20.34
N THR A 435 7.59 -3.15 -21.20
CA THR A 435 6.43 -2.25 -21.14
C THR A 435 5.13 -2.92 -21.55
N GLN A 436 5.18 -3.84 -22.52
CA GLN A 436 4.01 -4.62 -22.94
C GLN A 436 3.62 -5.62 -21.86
N SER A 437 4.56 -6.37 -21.30
CA SER A 437 4.31 -7.32 -20.22
C SER A 437 3.70 -6.63 -18.99
N MET A 438 4.17 -5.43 -18.62
CA MET A 438 3.58 -4.65 -17.54
C MET A 438 2.09 -4.33 -17.79
N LYS A 439 1.76 -3.86 -19.01
CA LYS A 439 0.36 -3.58 -19.39
C LYS A 439 -0.50 -4.85 -19.38
N GLU A 440 0.06 -5.97 -19.79
CA GLU A 440 -0.64 -7.25 -19.82
C GLU A 440 -0.95 -7.73 -18.40
N VAL A 441 0.01 -7.68 -17.48
CA VAL A 441 -0.23 -7.98 -16.06
C VAL A 441 -1.35 -7.09 -15.50
N GLN A 442 -1.29 -5.78 -15.72
CA GLN A 442 -2.31 -4.84 -15.25
C GLN A 442 -3.70 -5.15 -15.82
N THR A 443 -3.77 -5.55 -17.07
CA THR A 443 -5.02 -5.95 -17.74
C THR A 443 -5.57 -7.24 -17.17
N ILE A 444 -4.75 -8.27 -16.98
CA ILE A 444 -5.11 -9.55 -16.37
C ILE A 444 -5.66 -9.32 -14.97
N MET A 445 -4.93 -8.59 -14.13
CA MET A 445 -5.28 -8.36 -12.74
C MET A 445 -6.58 -7.55 -12.61
N SER A 446 -6.75 -6.49 -13.39
CA SER A 446 -7.98 -5.68 -13.37
C SER A 446 -9.20 -6.46 -13.86
N SER A 447 -9.05 -7.27 -14.92
CA SER A 447 -10.17 -7.97 -15.54
C SER A 447 -10.61 -9.22 -14.78
N TYR A 448 -9.66 -9.98 -14.21
CA TYR A 448 -9.92 -11.30 -13.63
C TYR A 448 -9.77 -11.35 -12.11
N VAL A 449 -8.94 -10.49 -11.50
CA VAL A 449 -8.53 -10.56 -10.08
C VAL A 449 -8.93 -9.31 -9.31
N GLY A 450 -9.77 -8.47 -9.89
CA GLY A 450 -10.26 -7.23 -9.30
C GLY A 450 -11.25 -7.45 -8.15
N ILE A 451 -12.35 -6.69 -8.15
CA ILE A 451 -13.32 -6.62 -7.05
C ILE A 451 -14.18 -7.89 -6.97
N VAL A 452 -14.73 -8.33 -8.11
CA VAL A 452 -15.58 -9.53 -8.20
C VAL A 452 -14.79 -10.65 -8.86
N ARG A 453 -14.56 -11.73 -8.14
CA ARG A 453 -13.74 -12.88 -8.51
C ARG A 453 -14.59 -14.12 -8.76
N SER A 454 -14.02 -15.12 -9.44
CA SER A 454 -14.55 -16.48 -9.54
C SER A 454 -13.41 -17.45 -9.81
N ASN A 455 -13.60 -18.73 -9.49
CA ASN A 455 -12.60 -19.78 -9.73
C ASN A 455 -12.13 -19.78 -11.20
N LEU A 456 -13.07 -19.66 -12.15
CA LEU A 456 -12.75 -19.59 -13.57
C LEU A 456 -11.87 -18.39 -13.92
N ARG A 457 -12.17 -17.20 -13.37
CA ARG A 457 -11.39 -15.97 -13.63
C ARG A 457 -10.00 -16.08 -13.00
N LEU A 458 -9.91 -16.53 -11.75
CA LEU A 458 -8.65 -16.70 -11.03
C LEU A 458 -7.74 -17.72 -11.74
N GLN A 459 -8.28 -18.86 -12.20
CA GLN A 459 -7.50 -19.85 -12.95
C GLN A 459 -6.97 -19.27 -14.27
N ARG A 460 -7.80 -18.54 -15.02
CA ARG A 460 -7.36 -17.88 -16.26
C ARG A 460 -6.27 -16.83 -16.02
N ALA A 461 -6.35 -16.10 -14.91
CA ALA A 461 -5.31 -15.13 -14.53
C ALA A 461 -4.02 -15.86 -14.19
N PHE A 462 -4.10 -16.94 -13.41
CA PHE A 462 -2.97 -17.76 -13.00
C PHE A 462 -2.20 -18.30 -14.22
N ASP A 463 -2.90 -18.96 -15.15
CA ASP A 463 -2.30 -19.57 -16.33
C ASP A 463 -1.57 -18.54 -17.22
N ARG A 464 -2.13 -17.34 -17.37
CA ARG A 464 -1.51 -16.27 -18.16
C ARG A 464 -0.31 -15.65 -17.43
N LEU A 465 -0.44 -15.42 -16.14
CA LEU A 465 0.63 -14.82 -15.35
C LEU A 465 1.86 -15.76 -15.26
N GLU A 466 1.65 -17.07 -15.29
CA GLU A 466 2.73 -18.06 -15.33
C GLU A 466 3.61 -17.93 -16.59
N ILE A 467 3.00 -17.61 -17.73
CA ILE A 467 3.75 -17.37 -18.98
C ILE A 467 4.62 -16.13 -18.82
N LEU A 468 4.02 -15.02 -18.39
CA LEU A 468 4.74 -13.75 -18.16
C LEU A 468 5.85 -13.89 -17.12
N TYR A 469 5.61 -14.71 -16.08
CA TYR A 469 6.63 -15.01 -15.07
C TYR A 469 7.86 -15.69 -15.67
N ARG A 470 7.67 -16.75 -16.48
CA ARG A 470 8.78 -17.48 -17.10
C ARG A 470 9.58 -16.59 -18.05
N GLU A 471 8.90 -15.84 -18.91
CA GLU A 471 9.55 -14.93 -19.85
C GLU A 471 10.33 -13.81 -19.13
N THR A 472 9.75 -13.25 -18.06
CA THR A 472 10.40 -12.19 -17.26
C THR A 472 11.60 -12.73 -16.47
N GLU A 473 11.52 -13.92 -15.87
CA GLU A 473 12.65 -14.53 -15.15
C GLU A 473 13.81 -14.87 -16.10
N GLU A 474 13.53 -15.30 -17.32
CA GLU A 474 14.54 -15.52 -18.35
C GLU A 474 15.21 -14.21 -18.76
N LEU A 475 14.41 -13.19 -19.07
CA LEU A 475 14.91 -11.86 -19.43
C LEU A 475 15.73 -11.25 -18.28
N TYR A 476 15.25 -11.35 -17.03
CA TYR A 476 15.95 -10.84 -15.84
C TYR A 476 17.33 -11.49 -15.67
N LYS A 477 17.45 -12.80 -15.85
CA LYS A 477 18.72 -13.53 -15.71
C LYS A 477 19.74 -13.19 -16.78
N GLN A 478 19.28 -12.85 -17.98
CA GLN A 478 20.15 -12.56 -19.14
C GLN A 478 20.51 -11.09 -19.27
N SER A 479 19.81 -10.18 -18.58
CA SER A 479 19.95 -8.75 -18.77
C SER A 479 20.85 -8.10 -17.73
N ILE A 480 21.61 -7.08 -18.14
CA ILE A 480 22.11 -6.07 -17.22
C ILE A 480 20.89 -5.39 -16.59
N LEU A 481 20.85 -5.33 -15.26
CA LEU A 481 19.67 -4.86 -14.55
C LEU A 481 19.36 -3.39 -14.82
N ILE A 482 18.08 -3.14 -15.04
CA ILE A 482 17.46 -1.82 -15.07
C ILE A 482 16.25 -1.82 -14.12
N PRO A 483 15.85 -0.67 -13.59
CA PRO A 483 14.71 -0.59 -12.66
C PRO A 483 13.43 -1.23 -13.20
N GLU A 484 13.12 -1.00 -14.47
CA GLU A 484 11.86 -1.44 -15.10
C GLU A 484 11.69 -2.96 -15.14
N ILE A 485 12.77 -3.73 -15.35
CA ILE A 485 12.70 -5.19 -15.31
C ILE A 485 12.54 -5.70 -13.88
N CYS A 486 13.18 -5.04 -12.90
CA CYS A 486 13.02 -5.37 -11.50
C CYS A 486 11.58 -5.13 -11.03
N GLU A 487 10.98 -4.00 -11.41
CA GLU A 487 9.59 -3.65 -11.10
C GLU A 487 8.60 -4.61 -11.76
N LEU A 488 8.80 -4.96 -13.04
CA LEU A 488 7.97 -5.94 -13.74
C LEU A 488 7.99 -7.30 -12.99
N ARG A 489 9.18 -7.77 -12.62
CA ARG A 489 9.37 -9.00 -11.85
C ARG A 489 8.63 -8.94 -10.51
N ASN A 490 8.67 -7.80 -9.81
CA ASN A 490 8.00 -7.61 -8.54
C ASN A 490 6.47 -7.59 -8.72
N VAL A 491 5.95 -6.87 -9.69
CA VAL A 491 4.51 -6.80 -10.00
C VAL A 491 3.95 -8.19 -10.35
N ILE A 492 4.67 -9.00 -11.12
CA ILE A 492 4.28 -10.38 -11.44
C ILE A 492 4.24 -11.23 -10.17
N ASN A 493 5.25 -11.16 -9.31
CA ASN A 493 5.27 -11.92 -8.04
C ASN A 493 4.10 -11.53 -7.12
N VAL A 494 3.80 -10.24 -7.01
CA VAL A 494 2.66 -9.74 -6.23
C VAL A 494 1.34 -10.20 -6.83
N GLY A 495 1.18 -10.10 -8.15
CA GLY A 495 -0.01 -10.60 -8.85
C GLY A 495 -0.23 -12.10 -8.60
N TYR A 496 0.82 -12.89 -8.67
CA TYR A 496 0.80 -14.31 -8.32
C TYR A 496 0.32 -14.55 -6.89
N LEU A 497 0.85 -13.80 -5.91
CA LEU A 497 0.47 -13.92 -4.50
C LEU A 497 -1.02 -13.57 -4.29
N ILE A 498 -1.51 -12.49 -4.91
CA ILE A 498 -2.93 -12.11 -4.83
C ILE A 498 -3.81 -13.25 -5.37
N ILE A 499 -3.46 -13.80 -6.53
CA ILE A 499 -4.22 -14.90 -7.15
C ILE A 499 -4.21 -16.13 -6.25
N ARG A 500 -3.06 -16.55 -5.75
CA ARG A 500 -2.91 -17.75 -4.90
C ARG A 500 -3.72 -17.62 -3.60
N HIS A 501 -3.63 -16.49 -2.91
CA HIS A 501 -4.39 -16.26 -1.69
C HIS A 501 -5.90 -16.19 -1.97
N ALA A 502 -6.31 -15.54 -3.09
CA ALA A 502 -7.70 -15.50 -3.50
C ALA A 502 -8.27 -16.89 -3.87
N MET A 503 -7.46 -17.75 -4.51
CA MET A 503 -7.85 -19.14 -4.83
C MET A 503 -7.97 -20.01 -3.58
N ALA A 504 -7.15 -19.78 -2.57
CA ALA A 504 -7.18 -20.54 -1.33
C ALA A 504 -8.38 -20.15 -0.42
N ARG A 505 -8.93 -18.94 -0.58
CA ARG A 505 -10.06 -18.45 0.23
C ARG A 505 -11.41 -18.86 -0.36
N HIS A 506 -12.06 -19.83 0.27
CA HIS A 506 -13.36 -20.36 -0.17
C HIS A 506 -14.53 -19.74 0.61
N GLU A 507 -14.56 -18.42 0.68
CA GLU A 507 -15.62 -17.60 1.28
C GLU A 507 -15.64 -16.21 0.62
N SER A 508 -16.66 -15.40 0.89
CA SER A 508 -16.65 -13.96 0.64
C SER A 508 -16.60 -13.23 1.97
N ARG A 509 -15.56 -12.38 2.17
CA ARG A 509 -15.33 -11.64 3.43
C ARG A 509 -14.59 -10.33 3.14
N GLY A 510 -15.10 -9.24 3.67
CA GLY A 510 -14.51 -7.92 3.49
C GLY A 510 -14.26 -7.58 2.03
N LEU A 511 -13.00 -7.38 1.67
CA LEU A 511 -12.56 -7.01 0.32
C LEU A 511 -12.45 -8.19 -0.65
N HIS A 512 -12.50 -9.41 -0.16
CA HIS A 512 -12.53 -10.61 -1.02
C HIS A 512 -13.97 -11.04 -1.29
N TYR A 513 -14.41 -10.95 -2.55
CA TYR A 513 -15.73 -11.38 -2.98
C TYR A 513 -15.63 -12.38 -4.14
N SER A 514 -16.20 -13.59 -3.95
CA SER A 514 -16.22 -14.67 -4.94
C SER A 514 -17.64 -15.05 -5.32
N LEU A 515 -17.89 -15.17 -6.61
CA LEU A 515 -19.20 -15.65 -7.13
C LEU A 515 -19.43 -17.12 -6.79
N ASP A 516 -18.36 -17.90 -6.63
CA ASP A 516 -18.47 -19.35 -6.33
C ASP A 516 -18.62 -19.62 -4.83
N TYR A 517 -18.24 -18.64 -3.98
CA TYR A 517 -18.31 -18.73 -2.51
C TYR A 517 -18.85 -17.43 -1.94
N PRO A 518 -20.17 -17.12 -2.13
CA PRO A 518 -20.73 -15.82 -1.75
C PRO A 518 -20.91 -15.62 -0.24
N GLU A 519 -20.85 -16.68 0.55
CA GLU A 519 -21.16 -16.67 1.98
C GLU A 519 -19.90 -16.57 2.85
N HIS A 520 -20.02 -16.01 4.06
CA HIS A 520 -19.01 -16.07 5.11
C HIS A 520 -18.91 -17.50 5.68
N ARG A 521 -17.69 -17.92 6.03
CA ARG A 521 -17.46 -19.09 6.88
C ARG A 521 -17.28 -18.66 8.33
N ASP A 522 -17.48 -19.60 9.26
CA ASP A 522 -17.06 -19.41 10.64
C ASP A 522 -15.54 -19.24 10.71
N VAL A 523 -15.07 -18.22 11.42
CA VAL A 523 -13.62 -17.92 11.55
C VAL A 523 -12.84 -19.12 12.09
N SER A 524 -13.47 -19.94 12.95
CA SER A 524 -12.87 -21.18 13.47
C SER A 524 -12.61 -22.26 12.40
N GLN A 525 -13.24 -22.14 11.22
CA GLN A 525 -13.10 -23.05 10.07
C GLN A 525 -12.17 -22.52 8.98
N ILE A 526 -11.67 -21.30 9.15
CA ILE A 526 -10.69 -20.71 8.21
C ILE A 526 -9.34 -21.31 8.56
N THR A 527 -8.95 -22.35 7.83
CA THR A 527 -7.58 -22.85 7.91
C THR A 527 -6.64 -21.82 7.29
N GLU A 528 -5.51 -21.56 7.94
CA GLU A 528 -4.45 -20.66 7.41
C GLU A 528 -3.71 -21.34 6.24
N ASP A 529 -4.43 -21.79 5.23
CA ASP A 529 -3.92 -22.56 4.08
C ASP A 529 -3.20 -21.71 3.02
N ALA A 530 -2.71 -20.53 3.39
CA ALA A 530 -2.04 -19.64 2.45
C ALA A 530 -0.56 -19.36 2.83
N ASN A 531 0.17 -20.40 3.20
CA ASN A 531 1.63 -20.30 3.36
C ASN A 531 2.39 -20.97 2.22
#